data_6d97a263c123c5e502d58f4abdb7cf94
#
_entry.id   6d97a263c123c5e502d58f4abdb7cf94
#
_cell.length_a   1.000
_cell.length_b   1.000
_cell.length_c   1.000
_cell.angle_alpha   90.00
_cell.angle_beta   90.00
_cell.angle_gamma   90.00
#
_symmetry.space_group_name_H-M   'P 1'
#
loop_
_entity.id
_entity.type
_entity.pdbx_description
1 polymer ?
#
loop_
_entity_poly.entity_id
_entity_poly.type
_entity_poly.pdbx_seq_one_letter_code
_entity_poly.pdbx_strand_id
1 'polypeptide(L)'
;VRLWPRSLTFRVIAFSTMWAILAQVVVFTLITTLYRQASERGFDSLLSAHLFNLIGSVGVSEDGRLTGAPDLGDLRFSEPRSGWYWSVEPASAGVTGGLRSSSMTGAIPSPSITAVPFNTEFQRSYVADGLAGEHLAVFESEFVLDTGNQIARFRVMGNESELEEEIAAFQRSLLIYLSLFGFGMIAINAIAILYGLQPLRR
;
A
#
# COMPACT_ATOMS: atom_id res chain seq x y z
N VAL A 1 27.87 -5.95 -41.32
CA VAL A 1 28.63 -6.25 -40.09
C VAL A 1 28.08 -7.54 -39.51
N ARG A 2 28.80 -8.69 -39.70
CA ARG A 2 28.41 -10.00 -39.18
C ARG A 2 28.94 -10.13 -37.74
N LEU A 3 28.14 -9.70 -36.77
CA LEU A 3 28.46 -9.80 -35.33
C LEU A 3 28.09 -11.15 -34.67
N TRP A 4 27.88 -12.21 -35.47
CA TRP A 4 27.47 -13.49 -34.87
C TRP A 4 28.66 -14.48 -34.89
N PRO A 5 29.17 -14.88 -33.71
CA PRO A 5 30.24 -15.85 -33.64
C PRO A 5 29.78 -17.22 -34.18
N ARG A 6 30.64 -17.81 -35.02
CA ARG A 6 30.36 -19.08 -35.73
C ARG A 6 30.35 -20.33 -34.86
N SER A 7 30.60 -20.22 -33.55
CA SER A 7 30.66 -21.37 -32.64
C SER A 7 29.25 -21.80 -32.19
N LEU A 8 28.90 -23.06 -32.41
CA LEU A 8 27.65 -23.65 -31.94
C LEU A 8 27.48 -23.50 -30.42
N THR A 9 28.57 -23.67 -29.66
CA THR A 9 28.64 -23.47 -28.21
C THR A 9 28.17 -22.08 -27.80
N PHE A 10 28.65 -21.04 -28.48
CA PHE A 10 28.23 -19.67 -28.15
C PHE A 10 26.74 -19.43 -28.39
N ARG A 11 26.18 -19.98 -29.46
CA ARG A 11 24.74 -19.84 -29.77
C ARG A 11 23.89 -20.54 -28.70
N VAL A 12 24.28 -21.72 -28.25
CA VAL A 12 23.55 -22.46 -27.20
C VAL A 12 23.61 -21.72 -25.89
N ILE A 13 24.79 -21.22 -25.48
CA ILE A 13 24.92 -20.41 -24.26
C ILE A 13 24.09 -19.13 -24.33
N ALA A 14 24.18 -18.38 -25.44
CA ALA A 14 23.45 -17.14 -25.63
C ALA A 14 21.93 -17.36 -25.58
N PHE A 15 21.43 -18.41 -26.26
CA PHE A 15 20.01 -18.74 -26.26
C PHE A 15 19.50 -19.15 -24.88
N SER A 16 20.24 -20.03 -24.18
CA SER A 16 19.86 -20.47 -22.83
C SER A 16 19.93 -19.32 -21.80
N THR A 17 20.92 -18.43 -21.94
CA THR A 17 21.04 -17.23 -21.10
C THR A 17 19.86 -16.27 -21.33
N MET A 18 19.48 -16.04 -22.60
CA MET A 18 18.33 -15.21 -22.95
C MET A 18 17.04 -15.74 -22.31
N TRP A 19 16.80 -17.05 -22.38
CA TRP A 19 15.64 -17.67 -21.75
C TRP A 19 15.67 -17.58 -20.23
N ALA A 20 16.86 -17.74 -19.62
CA ALA A 20 17.03 -17.59 -18.17
C ALA A 20 16.71 -16.17 -17.70
N ILE A 21 17.18 -15.14 -18.45
CA ILE A 21 16.87 -13.75 -18.16
C ILE A 21 15.38 -13.49 -18.33
N LEU A 22 14.77 -13.94 -19.42
CA LEU A 22 13.34 -13.79 -19.64
C LEU A 22 12.51 -14.40 -18.51
N ALA A 23 12.84 -15.62 -18.10
CA ALA A 23 12.17 -16.28 -16.98
C ALA A 23 12.31 -15.49 -15.67
N GLN A 24 13.49 -14.92 -15.38
CA GLN A 24 13.71 -14.10 -14.22
C GLN A 24 12.89 -12.80 -14.24
N VAL A 25 12.80 -12.14 -15.39
CA VAL A 25 11.97 -10.94 -15.55
C VAL A 25 10.50 -11.26 -15.29
N VAL A 26 10.01 -12.37 -15.81
CA VAL A 26 8.62 -12.83 -15.56
C VAL A 26 8.39 -13.11 -14.09
N VAL A 27 9.29 -13.86 -13.44
CA VAL A 27 9.20 -14.19 -12.01
C VAL A 27 9.26 -12.92 -11.15
N PHE A 28 10.19 -12.00 -11.44
CA PHE A 28 10.30 -10.73 -10.74
C PHE A 28 9.00 -9.91 -10.83
N THR A 29 8.47 -9.76 -12.05
CA THR A 29 7.24 -9.00 -12.28
C THR A 29 6.05 -9.63 -11.55
N LEU A 30 5.92 -10.96 -11.62
CA LEU A 30 4.83 -11.70 -10.97
C LEU A 30 4.88 -11.53 -9.45
N ILE A 31 6.04 -11.78 -8.83
CA ILE A 31 6.19 -11.69 -7.37
C ILE A 31 5.95 -10.26 -6.90
N THR A 32 6.50 -9.26 -7.60
CA THR A 32 6.34 -7.85 -7.25
C THR A 32 4.88 -7.41 -7.33
N THR A 33 4.17 -7.83 -8.38
CA THR A 33 2.75 -7.51 -8.55
C THR A 33 1.90 -8.16 -7.46
N LEU A 34 2.14 -9.43 -7.16
CA LEU A 34 1.41 -10.14 -6.10
C LEU A 34 1.67 -9.54 -4.72
N TYR A 35 2.93 -9.19 -4.43
CA TYR A 35 3.29 -8.56 -3.17
C TYR A 35 2.62 -7.19 -3.01
N ARG A 36 2.70 -6.33 -4.04
CA ARG A 36 2.02 -5.02 -4.05
C ARG A 36 0.53 -5.17 -3.79
N GLN A 37 -0.16 -6.03 -4.53
CA GLN A 37 -1.60 -6.26 -4.34
C GLN A 37 -1.96 -6.80 -2.95
N ALA A 38 -1.11 -7.65 -2.37
CA ALA A 38 -1.34 -8.17 -1.03
C ALA A 38 -1.15 -7.08 0.04
N SER A 39 -0.11 -6.24 -0.11
CA SER A 39 0.19 -5.14 0.79
C SER A 39 -0.88 -4.05 0.74
N GLU A 40 -1.31 -3.64 -0.46
CA GLU A 40 -2.40 -2.66 -0.65
C GLU A 40 -3.71 -3.15 -0.03
N ARG A 41 -4.11 -4.41 -0.30
CA ARG A 41 -5.33 -4.99 0.32
C ARG A 41 -5.23 -5.09 1.84
N GLY A 42 -4.05 -5.45 2.36
CA GLY A 42 -3.81 -5.51 3.80
C GLY A 42 -3.95 -4.13 4.45
N PHE A 43 -3.39 -3.10 3.81
CA PHE A 43 -3.48 -1.72 4.24
C PHE A 43 -4.91 -1.19 4.23
N ASP A 44 -5.64 -1.40 3.13
CA ASP A 44 -7.05 -1.00 3.02
C ASP A 44 -7.93 -1.71 4.07
N SER A 45 -7.68 -3.00 4.28
CA SER A 45 -8.39 -3.78 5.32
C SER A 45 -8.12 -3.25 6.72
N LEU A 46 -6.89 -2.83 7.01
CA LEU A 46 -6.50 -2.24 8.27
C LEU A 46 -7.21 -0.89 8.49
N LEU A 47 -7.19 0.00 7.50
CA LEU A 47 -7.88 1.30 7.58
C LEU A 47 -9.39 1.13 7.75
N SER A 48 -9.98 0.18 7.02
CA SER A 48 -11.39 -0.14 7.15
C SER A 48 -11.73 -0.65 8.55
N ALA A 49 -10.92 -1.54 9.13
CA ALA A 49 -11.11 -2.04 10.48
C ALA A 49 -11.01 -0.92 11.53
N HIS A 50 -10.04 -0.01 11.38
CA HIS A 50 -9.94 1.16 12.26
C HIS A 50 -11.13 2.10 12.11
N LEU A 51 -11.66 2.29 10.90
CA LEU A 51 -12.84 3.10 10.66
C LEU A 51 -14.07 2.52 11.40
N PHE A 52 -14.31 1.22 11.31
CA PHE A 52 -15.40 0.58 12.03
C PHE A 52 -15.22 0.63 13.55
N ASN A 53 -14.00 0.48 14.05
CA ASN A 53 -13.71 0.64 15.48
C ASN A 53 -13.96 2.09 15.94
N LEU A 54 -13.59 3.07 15.12
CA LEU A 54 -13.84 4.48 15.39
C LEU A 54 -15.34 4.76 15.45
N ILE A 55 -16.12 4.27 14.49
CA ILE A 55 -17.59 4.41 14.48
C ILE A 55 -18.21 3.81 15.76
N GLY A 56 -17.76 2.63 16.18
CA GLY A 56 -18.25 1.97 17.38
C GLY A 56 -17.85 2.63 18.71
N SER A 57 -16.85 3.55 18.67
CA SER A 57 -16.30 4.19 19.89
C SER A 57 -16.83 5.61 20.12
N VAL A 58 -17.63 6.16 19.22
CA VAL A 58 -18.13 7.52 19.27
C VAL A 58 -19.67 7.52 19.39
N GLY A 59 -20.17 8.36 20.26
CA GLY A 59 -21.60 8.60 20.43
C GLY A 59 -21.94 10.09 20.40
N VAL A 60 -23.19 10.38 20.62
CA VAL A 60 -23.71 11.76 20.75
C VAL A 60 -24.37 11.89 22.12
N SER A 61 -24.08 12.99 22.80
CA SER A 61 -24.78 13.34 24.05
C SER A 61 -26.18 13.87 23.78
N GLU A 62 -27.01 14.00 24.82
CA GLU A 62 -28.37 14.55 24.73
C GLU A 62 -28.40 15.97 24.14
N ASP A 63 -27.31 16.74 24.29
CA ASP A 63 -27.14 18.09 23.74
C ASP A 63 -26.69 18.08 22.27
N GLY A 64 -26.60 16.92 21.62
CA GLY A 64 -26.13 16.80 20.22
C GLY A 64 -24.61 16.91 20.05
N ARG A 65 -23.82 16.83 21.11
CA ARG A 65 -22.37 16.96 21.03
C ARG A 65 -21.71 15.60 20.84
N LEU A 66 -20.73 15.51 19.92
CA LEU A 66 -19.91 14.32 19.74
C LEU A 66 -19.12 14.01 21.01
N THR A 67 -19.21 12.76 21.47
CA THR A 67 -18.57 12.26 22.68
C THR A 67 -17.92 10.92 22.41
N GLY A 68 -16.87 10.62 23.16
CA GLY A 68 -16.12 9.37 23.09
C GLY A 68 -14.64 9.60 23.33
N ALA A 69 -13.93 8.55 23.62
CA ALA A 69 -12.46 8.50 23.74
C ALA A 69 -11.94 7.32 22.91
N PRO A 70 -11.97 7.42 21.57
CA PRO A 70 -11.57 6.32 20.71
C PRO A 70 -10.12 5.91 20.95
N ASP A 71 -9.91 4.64 21.28
CA ASP A 71 -8.61 3.99 21.26
C ASP A 71 -8.65 2.92 20.18
N LEU A 72 -7.93 3.16 19.08
CA LEU A 72 -7.88 2.24 17.93
C LEU A 72 -6.84 1.13 18.12
N GLY A 73 -6.14 1.10 19.26
CA GLY A 73 -5.14 0.08 19.58
C GLY A 73 -3.82 0.22 18.81
N ASP A 74 -3.61 1.32 18.08
CA ASP A 74 -2.39 1.60 17.33
C ASP A 74 -1.75 2.90 17.82
N LEU A 75 -0.51 2.79 18.32
CA LEU A 75 0.24 3.91 18.90
C LEU A 75 0.53 5.02 17.89
N ARG A 76 0.54 4.73 16.59
CA ARG A 76 0.75 5.71 15.53
C ARG A 76 -0.29 6.84 15.55
N PHE A 77 -1.52 6.55 16.00
CA PHE A 77 -2.55 7.59 16.20
C PHE A 77 -2.30 8.51 17.40
N SER A 78 -1.31 8.21 18.21
CA SER A 78 -0.91 9.04 19.35
C SER A 78 0.38 9.82 19.08
N GLU A 79 1.15 9.46 18.07
CA GLU A 79 2.42 10.10 17.73
C GLU A 79 2.18 11.31 16.81
N PRO A 80 2.57 12.52 17.22
CA PRO A 80 2.36 13.73 16.43
C PRO A 80 2.97 13.64 15.04
N ARG A 81 2.19 13.96 14.01
CA ARG A 81 2.63 13.98 12.60
C ARG A 81 3.15 12.62 12.07
N SER A 82 2.61 11.53 12.60
CA SER A 82 2.97 10.16 12.21
C SER A 82 2.52 9.77 10.79
N GLY A 83 1.58 10.52 10.21
CA GLY A 83 0.87 10.10 9.00
C GLY A 83 -0.32 9.19 9.27
N TRP A 84 -0.61 8.90 10.55
CA TRP A 84 -1.75 8.10 10.98
C TRP A 84 -2.68 8.98 11.81
N TYR A 85 -3.84 9.31 11.24
CA TYR A 85 -4.78 10.25 11.84
C TYR A 85 -6.20 9.69 11.80
N TRP A 86 -7.02 10.13 12.74
CA TRP A 86 -8.45 9.98 12.64
C TRP A 86 -9.16 11.27 13.05
N SER A 87 -10.34 11.50 12.48
CA SER A 87 -11.22 12.61 12.89
C SER A 87 -12.67 12.21 12.76
N VAL A 88 -13.49 12.83 13.60
CA VAL A 88 -14.95 12.74 13.55
C VAL A 88 -15.51 14.14 13.56
N GLU A 89 -16.31 14.46 12.55
CA GLU A 89 -16.88 15.80 12.33
C GLU A 89 -18.39 15.70 12.19
N PRO A 90 -19.14 16.77 12.59
CA PRO A 90 -20.58 16.84 12.33
C PRO A 90 -20.88 16.80 10.82
N ALA A 91 -21.88 16.00 10.42
CA ALA A 91 -22.38 15.99 9.04
C ALA A 91 -23.86 16.44 8.95
N SER A 92 -24.55 16.60 10.09
CA SER A 92 -25.91 17.14 10.17
C SER A 92 -25.99 18.30 11.16
N ALA A 93 -27.00 19.16 10.99
CA ALA A 93 -27.20 20.35 11.81
C ALA A 93 -27.48 20.07 13.32
N GLY A 94 -27.90 18.84 13.64
CA GLY A 94 -28.17 18.39 15.03
C GLY A 94 -26.93 17.88 15.77
N VAL A 95 -25.75 17.86 15.12
CA VAL A 95 -24.50 17.37 15.69
C VAL A 95 -23.52 18.52 15.82
N THR A 96 -22.83 18.61 16.95
CA THR A 96 -21.85 19.67 17.23
C THR A 96 -20.57 19.11 17.80
N GLY A 97 -19.50 19.90 17.78
CA GLY A 97 -18.17 19.48 18.23
C GLY A 97 -17.43 18.65 17.20
N GLY A 98 -16.27 18.18 17.55
CA GLY A 98 -15.45 17.30 16.73
C GLY A 98 -14.44 16.58 17.59
N LEU A 99 -14.06 15.38 17.16
CA LEU A 99 -13.04 14.57 17.80
C LEU A 99 -11.92 14.29 16.82
N ARG A 100 -10.71 14.17 17.30
CA ARG A 100 -9.54 13.87 16.46
C ARG A 100 -8.45 13.15 17.27
N SER A 101 -7.61 12.41 16.58
CA SER A 101 -6.44 11.78 17.17
C SER A 101 -5.45 12.83 17.71
N SER A 102 -4.70 12.48 18.72
CA SER A 102 -3.62 13.34 19.26
C SER A 102 -2.48 13.53 18.26
N SER A 103 -2.30 12.60 17.32
CA SER A 103 -1.36 12.71 16.19
C SER A 103 -1.70 13.86 15.23
N MET A 104 -3.00 14.20 15.10
CA MET A 104 -3.50 15.21 14.15
C MET A 104 -3.36 16.62 14.73
N THR A 105 -2.20 17.22 14.58
CA THR A 105 -1.90 18.55 15.09
C THR A 105 -2.42 19.71 14.23
N GLY A 106 -2.95 19.44 13.03
CA GLY A 106 -3.49 20.38 12.06
C GLY A 106 -4.76 19.88 11.41
N ALA A 107 -5.34 20.69 10.52
CA ALA A 107 -6.51 20.29 9.73
C ALA A 107 -6.05 19.67 8.39
N ILE A 108 -6.67 18.56 8.02
CA ILE A 108 -6.49 17.93 6.71
C ILE A 108 -7.80 18.13 5.95
N PRO A 109 -7.79 18.88 4.83
CA PRO A 109 -9.01 19.18 4.10
C PRO A 109 -9.63 17.93 3.48
N SER A 110 -10.96 17.87 3.48
CA SER A 110 -11.74 16.85 2.80
C SER A 110 -12.15 17.35 1.41
N PRO A 111 -12.07 16.53 0.36
CA PRO A 111 -12.56 16.92 -0.95
C PRO A 111 -14.08 17.16 -0.92
N SER A 112 -14.57 17.98 -1.85
CA SER A 112 -16.02 18.19 -1.98
C SER A 112 -16.73 16.88 -2.36
N ILE A 113 -17.99 16.74 -1.99
CA ILE A 113 -18.81 15.57 -2.33
C ILE A 113 -18.99 15.45 -3.86
N THR A 114 -18.90 16.55 -4.58
CA THR A 114 -18.97 16.56 -6.04
C THR A 114 -17.67 16.06 -6.69
N ALA A 115 -16.53 16.24 -6.05
CA ALA A 115 -15.24 15.75 -6.55
C ALA A 115 -15.03 14.26 -6.26
N VAL A 116 -15.39 13.83 -5.05
CA VAL A 116 -15.32 12.42 -4.64
C VAL A 116 -16.66 12.07 -3.97
N PRO A 117 -17.63 11.51 -4.72
CA PRO A 117 -18.92 11.15 -4.19
C PRO A 117 -18.83 9.94 -3.24
N PHE A 118 -19.77 9.88 -2.29
CA PHE A 118 -19.97 8.68 -1.48
C PHE A 118 -20.60 7.56 -2.33
N ASN A 119 -20.24 6.32 -2.01
CA ASN A 119 -20.87 5.13 -2.58
C ASN A 119 -22.26 4.89 -1.95
N THR A 120 -22.93 3.79 -2.33
CA THR A 120 -24.24 3.39 -1.81
C THR A 120 -24.24 3.06 -0.31
N GLU A 121 -23.09 2.83 0.27
CA GLU A 121 -22.88 2.53 1.70
C GLU A 121 -22.46 3.78 2.49
N PHE A 122 -22.52 4.96 1.89
CA PHE A 122 -22.06 6.22 2.46
C PHE A 122 -20.58 6.21 2.85
N GLN A 123 -19.77 5.53 2.05
CA GLN A 123 -18.33 5.44 2.20
C GLN A 123 -17.62 6.01 0.98
N ARG A 124 -16.43 6.56 1.17
CA ARG A 124 -15.53 6.98 0.10
C ARG A 124 -14.08 6.83 0.52
N SER A 125 -13.20 6.64 -0.45
CA SER A 125 -11.74 6.65 -0.25
C SER A 125 -11.09 7.63 -1.22
N TYR A 126 -10.01 8.24 -0.79
CA TYR A 126 -9.23 9.20 -1.59
C TYR A 126 -7.84 9.37 -1.00
N VAL A 127 -6.96 10.00 -1.77
CA VAL A 127 -5.61 10.37 -1.32
C VAL A 127 -5.60 11.83 -0.93
N ALA A 128 -4.91 12.16 0.17
CA ALA A 128 -4.73 13.53 0.66
C ALA A 128 -3.27 13.78 1.04
N ASP A 129 -2.87 15.03 1.07
CA ASP A 129 -1.55 15.39 1.60
C ASP A 129 -1.62 15.52 3.13
N GLY A 130 -0.67 14.91 3.79
CA GLY A 130 -0.55 14.93 5.24
C GLY A 130 0.15 16.15 5.79
N LEU A 131 0.28 16.21 7.13
CA LEU A 131 0.82 17.36 7.85
C LEU A 131 2.34 17.52 7.76
N ALA A 132 3.04 16.44 7.35
CA ALA A 132 4.49 16.42 7.15
C ALA A 132 4.88 16.26 5.66
N GLY A 133 3.91 16.31 4.74
CA GLY A 133 4.11 16.14 3.30
C GLY A 133 4.01 14.69 2.83
N GLU A 134 3.59 13.78 3.69
CA GLU A 134 3.28 12.39 3.36
C GLU A 134 1.98 12.29 2.55
N HIS A 135 1.87 11.27 1.70
CA HIS A 135 0.62 10.91 1.05
C HIS A 135 -0.20 10.01 1.99
N LEU A 136 -1.46 10.39 2.18
CA LEU A 136 -2.38 9.69 3.06
C LEU A 136 -3.46 9.01 2.24
N ALA A 137 -3.67 7.72 2.47
CA ALA A 137 -4.92 7.07 2.07
C ALA A 137 -5.98 7.36 3.13
N VAL A 138 -7.09 7.93 2.71
CA VAL A 138 -8.20 8.34 3.57
C VAL A 138 -9.41 7.45 3.31
N PHE A 139 -9.92 6.85 4.37
CA PHE A 139 -11.21 6.16 4.40
C PHE A 139 -12.19 7.00 5.20
N GLU A 140 -13.29 7.36 4.58
CA GLU A 140 -14.30 8.26 5.14
C GLU A 140 -15.69 7.63 5.01
N SER A 141 -16.46 7.72 6.08
CA SER A 141 -17.86 7.24 6.12
C SER A 141 -18.74 8.24 6.85
N GLU A 142 -19.96 8.43 6.35
CA GLU A 142 -21.04 9.10 7.08
C GLU A 142 -21.92 8.05 7.76
N PHE A 143 -22.12 8.20 9.06
CA PHE A 143 -22.87 7.25 9.86
C PHE A 143 -23.89 7.94 10.77
N VAL A 144 -25.07 7.34 10.89
CA VAL A 144 -26.15 7.80 11.77
C VAL A 144 -25.89 7.28 13.17
N LEU A 145 -25.68 8.18 14.12
CA LEU A 145 -25.33 7.83 15.51
C LEU A 145 -26.51 7.58 16.41
N ASP A 146 -27.70 8.12 16.08
CA ASP A 146 -28.90 7.95 16.89
C ASP A 146 -30.18 8.08 16.04
N THR A 147 -31.32 7.69 16.63
CA THR A 147 -32.67 7.75 16.02
C THR A 147 -33.10 9.14 15.58
N GLY A 148 -32.43 10.20 16.03
CA GLY A 148 -32.68 11.61 15.68
C GLY A 148 -32.08 12.10 14.36
N ASN A 149 -31.67 11.21 13.46
CA ASN A 149 -30.96 11.57 12.21
C ASN A 149 -29.67 12.39 12.43
N GLN A 150 -28.97 12.10 13.53
CA GLN A 150 -27.70 12.69 13.90
C GLN A 150 -26.58 11.99 13.14
N ILE A 151 -26.08 12.68 12.09
CA ILE A 151 -25.07 12.12 11.18
C ILE A 151 -23.70 12.74 11.52
N ALA A 152 -22.72 11.89 11.68
CA ALA A 152 -21.33 12.30 11.79
C ALA A 152 -20.49 11.67 10.66
N ARG A 153 -19.41 12.35 10.32
CA ARG A 153 -18.45 11.97 9.31
C ARG A 153 -17.19 11.47 10.01
N PHE A 154 -16.89 10.22 9.78
CA PHE A 154 -15.73 9.51 10.33
C PHE A 154 -14.65 9.40 9.29
N ARG A 155 -13.43 9.76 9.64
CA ARG A 155 -12.26 9.64 8.76
C ARG A 155 -11.15 8.89 9.50
N VAL A 156 -10.55 7.91 8.82
CA VAL A 156 -9.29 7.28 9.22
C VAL A 156 -8.31 7.47 8.07
N MET A 157 -7.10 7.87 8.39
CA MET A 157 -6.04 8.21 7.45
C MET A 157 -4.80 7.43 7.82
N GLY A 158 -4.21 6.78 6.83
CA GLY A 158 -2.96 6.03 6.96
C GLY A 158 -1.88 6.52 6.00
N ASN A 159 -0.64 6.41 6.42
CA ASN A 159 0.53 6.86 5.65
C ASN A 159 0.79 5.92 4.46
N GLU A 160 0.33 6.30 3.28
CA GLU A 160 0.54 5.56 2.03
C GLU A 160 2.01 5.61 1.58
N SER A 161 2.73 6.70 1.90
CA SER A 161 4.16 6.81 1.58
C SER A 161 4.98 5.74 2.31
N GLU A 162 4.62 5.41 3.55
CA GLU A 162 5.25 4.33 4.33
C GLU A 162 5.05 2.96 3.67
N LEU A 163 3.84 2.69 3.18
CA LEU A 163 3.53 1.49 2.41
C LEU A 163 4.34 1.41 1.11
N GLU A 164 4.44 2.51 0.37
CA GLU A 164 5.21 2.55 -0.87
C GLU A 164 6.71 2.33 -0.64
N GLU A 165 7.28 2.89 0.43
CA GLU A 165 8.67 2.66 0.82
C GLU A 165 8.93 1.19 1.16
N GLU A 166 8.00 0.54 1.87
CA GLU A 166 8.08 -0.88 2.21
C GLU A 166 8.04 -1.77 0.96
N ILE A 167 7.13 -1.48 0.02
CA ILE A 167 7.05 -2.17 -1.26
C ILE A 167 8.35 -1.97 -2.07
N ALA A 168 8.88 -0.75 -2.13
CA ALA A 168 10.12 -0.46 -2.84
C ALA A 168 11.35 -1.17 -2.22
N ALA A 169 11.41 -1.27 -0.90
CA ALA A 169 12.45 -2.01 -0.18
C ALA A 169 12.39 -3.51 -0.49
N PHE A 170 11.18 -4.09 -0.52
CA PHE A 170 10.97 -5.48 -0.94
C PHE A 170 11.42 -5.71 -2.38
N GLN A 171 11.02 -4.85 -3.32
CA GLN A 171 11.41 -4.94 -4.74
C GLN A 171 12.92 -4.89 -4.92
N ARG A 172 13.59 -4.00 -4.20
CA ARG A 172 15.06 -3.88 -4.23
C ARG A 172 15.73 -5.16 -3.73
N SER A 173 15.27 -5.70 -2.62
CA SER A 173 15.79 -6.95 -2.05
C SER A 173 15.58 -8.12 -3.00
N LEU A 174 14.38 -8.24 -3.56
CA LEU A 174 14.04 -9.28 -4.53
C LEU A 174 14.93 -9.20 -5.77
N LEU A 175 15.16 -7.99 -6.30
CA LEU A 175 16.04 -7.77 -7.45
C LEU A 175 17.46 -8.24 -7.18
N ILE A 176 18.00 -7.92 -6.00
CA ILE A 176 19.36 -8.35 -5.60
C ILE A 176 19.45 -9.88 -5.54
N TYR A 177 18.51 -10.55 -4.85
CA TYR A 177 18.52 -12.01 -4.72
C TYR A 177 18.31 -12.72 -6.06
N LEU A 178 17.39 -12.27 -6.89
CA LEU A 178 17.17 -12.84 -8.21
C LEU A 178 18.37 -12.61 -9.14
N SER A 179 19.01 -11.45 -9.08
CA SER A 179 20.22 -11.18 -9.86
C SER A 179 21.36 -12.13 -9.45
N LEU A 180 21.60 -12.27 -8.15
CA LEU A 180 22.64 -13.17 -7.63
C LEU A 180 22.37 -14.64 -8.05
N PHE A 181 21.13 -15.09 -7.88
CA PHE A 181 20.71 -16.43 -8.31
C PHE A 181 20.87 -16.61 -9.82
N GLY A 182 20.47 -15.63 -10.62
CA GLY A 182 20.57 -15.66 -12.06
C GLY A 182 22.01 -15.73 -12.57
N PHE A 183 22.89 -14.92 -12.01
CA PHE A 183 24.32 -14.99 -12.34
C PHE A 183 24.91 -16.37 -12.00
N GLY A 184 24.55 -16.97 -10.85
CA GLY A 184 24.94 -18.32 -10.47
C GLY A 184 24.47 -19.36 -11.47
N MET A 185 23.19 -19.31 -11.87
CA MET A 185 22.61 -20.23 -12.84
C MET A 185 23.27 -20.11 -14.24
N ILE A 186 23.52 -18.88 -14.68
CA ILE A 186 24.20 -18.63 -15.97
C ILE A 186 25.63 -19.17 -15.93
N ALA A 187 26.36 -18.94 -14.85
CA ALA A 187 27.72 -19.45 -14.67
C ALA A 187 27.77 -20.97 -14.69
N ILE A 188 26.90 -21.64 -13.91
CA ILE A 188 26.80 -23.09 -13.87
C ILE A 188 26.45 -23.65 -15.25
N ASN A 189 25.48 -23.07 -15.94
CA ASN A 189 25.07 -23.49 -17.27
C ASN A 189 26.20 -23.34 -18.30
N ALA A 190 26.92 -22.23 -18.28
CA ALA A 190 28.06 -21.99 -19.15
C ALA A 190 29.18 -23.03 -18.90
N ILE A 191 29.50 -23.31 -17.62
CA ILE A 191 30.48 -24.33 -17.23
C ILE A 191 30.05 -25.70 -17.72
N ALA A 192 28.80 -26.11 -17.48
CA ALA A 192 28.28 -27.40 -17.92
C ALA A 192 28.37 -27.61 -19.44
N ILE A 193 28.05 -26.56 -20.22
CA ILE A 193 28.13 -26.62 -21.68
C ILE A 193 29.58 -26.73 -22.14
N LEU A 194 30.50 -25.95 -21.54
CA LEU A 194 31.92 -25.99 -21.89
C LEU A 194 32.54 -27.35 -21.63
N TYR A 195 32.26 -27.98 -20.49
CA TYR A 195 32.74 -29.31 -20.14
C TYR A 195 32.05 -30.40 -20.96
N GLY A 196 30.73 -30.31 -21.18
CA GLY A 196 29.98 -31.31 -21.93
C GLY A 196 30.34 -31.39 -23.41
N LEU A 197 30.83 -30.29 -24.00
CA LEU A 197 31.27 -30.28 -25.43
C LEU A 197 32.76 -30.53 -25.62
N GLN A 198 33.54 -30.69 -24.56
CA GLN A 198 34.98 -31.01 -24.66
C GLN A 198 35.28 -32.29 -25.43
N PRO A 199 34.56 -33.45 -25.24
CA PRO A 199 34.85 -34.68 -25.96
C PRO A 199 34.57 -34.62 -27.48
N LEU A 200 33.77 -33.67 -27.96
CA LEU A 200 33.45 -33.48 -29.38
C LEU A 200 34.49 -32.65 -30.15
N ARG A 201 35.50 -32.12 -29.46
CA ARG A 201 36.61 -31.35 -30.05
C ARG A 201 37.88 -32.18 -30.30
N ARG A 202 37.88 -33.52 -30.04
CA ARG A 202 38.97 -34.43 -30.40
C ARG A 202 38.64 -35.25 -31.67
#